data_550437f17125af5ff3495d323f75e9ad
#
_entry.id   550437f17125af5ff3495d323f75e9ad
#
_cell.length_a   1.000
_cell.length_b   1.000
_cell.length_c   1.000
_cell.angle_alpha   90.00
_cell.angle_beta   90.00
_cell.angle_gamma   90.00
#
_symmetry.space_group_name_H-M   'P 1'
#
loop_
_entity.id
_entity.type
_entity.pdbx_description
1 polymer ?
#
loop_
_entity_poly.entity_id
_entity_poly.type
_entity_poly.pdbx_seq_one_letter_code
_entity_poly.pdbx_strand_id
1 'polypeptide(L)'
;MLRLISTLLILSVFALEGHAQIAQKEEVGFLYNKETTFNFRFATNRSFGAGMEWGRLRTYNKTKTLCLGISEIKSAKEQRQSSAPSVRRSSRPFVYGKQNSLFVLRSGWGAKRYYSEKAKQKGVAVGISYSVGPTLGLLKPYYLALSYPEPGSLQSRVLIQYYSSKNDSIFLDNSRILGAAAFSRGLSEISILPGATATIAYHMDWGAFDEVVKAMEIGLTIDVFAKKAPIFVGAEQNQQVFFNFFVNLQFGNRK
;
A
#
# COMPACT_ATOMS: atom_id res chain seq x y z
N MET A 1 11.94 -23.01 -25.96
CA MET A 1 13.27 -22.66 -25.42
C MET A 1 13.19 -21.58 -24.33
N LEU A 2 12.50 -20.47 -24.52
CA LEU A 2 12.44 -19.38 -23.51
C LEU A 2 11.86 -19.81 -22.15
N ARG A 3 10.88 -20.71 -22.12
CA ARG A 3 10.25 -21.21 -20.88
C ARG A 3 11.14 -22.14 -20.05
N LEU A 4 12.06 -22.84 -20.68
CA LEU A 4 13.06 -23.69 -20.01
C LEU A 4 14.18 -22.88 -19.36
N ILE A 5 14.54 -21.76 -19.95
CA ILE A 5 15.57 -20.85 -19.43
C ILE A 5 15.05 -20.11 -18.18
N SER A 6 13.78 -19.71 -18.17
CA SER A 6 13.18 -19.05 -16.99
C SER A 6 13.03 -19.99 -15.79
N THR A 7 12.72 -21.26 -16.01
CA THR A 7 12.65 -22.25 -14.92
C THR A 7 14.04 -22.62 -14.38
N LEU A 8 15.06 -22.65 -15.23
CA LEU A 8 16.44 -22.89 -14.78
C LEU A 8 16.99 -21.71 -13.96
N LEU A 9 16.62 -20.47 -14.33
CA LEU A 9 17.05 -19.28 -13.61
C LEU A 9 16.41 -19.20 -12.20
N ILE A 10 15.18 -19.66 -12.04
CA ILE A 10 14.48 -19.71 -10.76
C ILE A 10 15.08 -20.82 -9.86
N LEU A 11 15.47 -21.96 -10.46
CA LEU A 11 16.10 -23.05 -9.71
C LEU A 11 17.52 -22.71 -9.24
N SER A 12 18.29 -21.92 -9.99
CA SER A 12 19.65 -21.53 -9.62
C SER A 12 19.70 -20.55 -8.42
N VAL A 13 18.63 -19.81 -8.15
CA VAL A 13 18.54 -18.91 -6.99
C VAL A 13 18.38 -19.69 -5.67
N PHE A 14 17.86 -20.92 -5.72
CA PHE A 14 17.71 -21.79 -4.54
C PHE A 14 18.95 -22.65 -4.24
N ALA A 15 19.93 -22.72 -5.14
CA ALA A 15 21.11 -23.58 -4.99
C ALA A 15 22.34 -22.91 -4.34
N LEU A 16 22.21 -21.65 -3.89
CA LEU A 16 23.23 -20.99 -3.07
C LEU A 16 23.08 -21.45 -1.61
N GLU A 17 23.41 -22.69 -1.35
CA GLU A 17 23.72 -23.16 0.02
C GLU A 17 24.98 -22.44 0.48
N GLY A 18 24.81 -21.31 1.15
CA GLY A 18 25.89 -20.67 1.88
C GLY A 18 26.35 -21.59 2.99
N HIS A 19 27.58 -22.11 2.89
CA HIS A 19 28.25 -22.76 4.00
C HIS A 19 28.41 -21.73 5.11
N ALA A 20 27.44 -21.71 6.03
CA ALA A 20 27.55 -20.95 7.26
C ALA A 20 28.67 -21.56 8.09
N GLN A 21 29.79 -20.87 8.20
CA GLN A 21 30.79 -21.15 9.18
C GLN A 21 30.10 -21.14 10.55
N ILE A 22 30.24 -22.23 11.29
CA ILE A 22 29.80 -22.35 12.67
C ILE A 22 30.66 -21.37 13.49
N ALA A 23 30.19 -20.14 13.59
CA ALA A 23 30.78 -19.16 14.49
C ALA A 23 30.50 -19.59 15.94
N GLN A 24 31.53 -19.65 16.72
CA GLN A 24 31.52 -19.96 18.14
C GLN A 24 30.46 -19.09 18.83
N LYS A 25 29.53 -19.76 19.50
CA LYS A 25 28.39 -19.15 20.19
C LYS A 25 28.89 -18.38 21.41
N GLU A 26 29.32 -17.13 21.21
CA GLU A 26 29.38 -16.17 22.31
C GLU A 26 27.95 -15.94 22.78
N GLU A 27 27.68 -16.13 24.05
CA GLU A 27 26.43 -15.73 24.69
C GLU A 27 26.33 -14.20 24.63
N VAL A 28 25.80 -13.71 23.52
CA VAL A 28 25.52 -12.29 23.35
C VAL A 28 24.25 -12.01 24.15
N GLY A 29 24.39 -11.39 25.30
CA GLY A 29 23.25 -10.86 26.06
C GLY A 29 22.44 -9.93 25.16
N PHE A 30 21.09 -9.96 25.30
CA PHE A 30 20.20 -9.11 24.52
C PHE A 30 20.50 -7.64 24.82
N LEU A 31 21.03 -6.92 23.84
CA LEU A 31 21.34 -5.50 23.93
C LEU A 31 20.06 -4.63 23.93
N TYR A 32 18.91 -5.18 23.53
CA TYR A 32 17.64 -4.46 23.46
C TYR A 32 16.44 -5.41 23.64
N ASN A 33 15.35 -4.88 24.18
CA ASN A 33 14.10 -5.63 24.36
C ASN A 33 12.96 -5.12 23.49
N LYS A 34 13.03 -3.86 23.06
CA LYS A 34 11.97 -3.17 22.33
C LYS A 34 12.52 -2.55 21.05
N GLU A 35 11.70 -2.56 20.02
CA GLU A 35 11.98 -1.93 18.74
C GLU A 35 10.79 -1.04 18.37
N THR A 36 11.04 0.17 17.90
CA THR A 36 10.01 1.05 17.36
C THR A 36 10.49 1.54 16.01
N THR A 37 9.70 1.27 14.96
CA THR A 37 10.03 1.64 13.59
C THR A 37 8.91 2.42 12.92
N PHE A 38 9.30 3.39 12.11
CA PHE A 38 8.45 4.08 11.14
C PHE A 38 8.62 3.43 9.78
N ASN A 39 7.52 3.23 9.09
CA ASN A 39 7.46 2.50 7.83
C ASN A 39 6.96 3.41 6.73
N PHE A 40 7.70 3.44 5.61
CA PHE A 40 7.25 4.07 4.36
C PHE A 40 7.06 2.96 3.33
N ARG A 41 5.83 2.77 2.89
CA ARG A 41 5.44 1.69 1.99
C ARG A 41 5.15 2.21 0.60
N PHE A 42 5.80 1.61 -0.38
CA PHE A 42 5.54 1.79 -1.81
C PHE A 42 4.97 0.48 -2.34
N ALA A 43 3.79 0.53 -2.94
CA ALA A 43 3.13 -0.67 -3.45
C ALA A 43 2.81 -0.56 -4.94
N THR A 44 2.34 -1.67 -5.52
CA THR A 44 1.88 -1.73 -6.91
C THR A 44 0.85 -0.64 -7.20
N ASN A 45 0.70 -0.30 -8.48
CA ASN A 45 -0.23 0.73 -8.97
C ASN A 45 0.04 2.15 -8.41
N ARG A 46 1.31 2.47 -8.10
CA ARG A 46 1.72 3.77 -7.52
C ARG A 46 1.01 4.08 -6.21
N SER A 47 0.71 3.07 -5.43
CA SER A 47 0.16 3.22 -4.09
C SER A 47 1.28 3.47 -3.10
N PHE A 48 1.02 4.34 -2.10
CA PHE A 48 1.94 4.53 -0.99
C PHE A 48 1.20 4.60 0.33
N GLY A 49 1.97 4.35 1.38
CA GLY A 49 1.47 4.38 2.73
C GLY A 49 2.58 4.69 3.72
N ALA A 50 2.15 4.92 4.94
CA ALA A 50 3.03 5.11 6.09
C ALA A 50 2.46 4.36 7.29
N GLY A 51 3.33 3.99 8.23
CA GLY A 51 2.92 3.29 9.42
C GLY A 51 3.98 3.28 10.50
N MET A 52 3.61 2.68 11.60
CA MET A 52 4.49 2.42 12.75
C MET A 52 4.41 0.95 13.12
N GLU A 53 5.51 0.43 13.61
CA GLU A 53 5.60 -0.92 14.10
C GLU A 53 6.33 -0.91 15.45
N TRP A 54 5.76 -1.65 16.39
CA TRP A 54 6.32 -1.88 17.73
C TRP A 54 6.72 -3.34 17.83
N GLY A 55 8.00 -3.59 17.97
CA GLY A 55 8.58 -4.89 18.13
C GLY A 55 8.95 -5.19 19.60
N ARG A 56 8.74 -6.42 20.02
CA ARG A 56 9.27 -6.95 21.29
C ARG A 56 10.08 -8.21 21.02
N LEU A 57 11.35 -8.16 21.38
CA LEU A 57 12.25 -9.30 21.24
C LEU A 57 11.79 -10.45 22.14
N ARG A 58 11.72 -11.66 21.57
CA ARG A 58 11.40 -12.87 22.32
C ARG A 58 12.58 -13.83 22.42
N THR A 59 13.33 -13.93 21.34
CA THR A 59 14.53 -14.74 21.22
C THR A 59 15.47 -13.96 20.31
N TYR A 60 16.76 -14.23 20.32
CA TYR A 60 17.76 -13.53 19.49
C TYR A 60 17.37 -13.46 18.00
N ASN A 61 16.60 -14.42 17.49
CA ASN A 61 16.18 -14.49 16.10
C ASN A 61 14.69 -14.21 15.86
N LYS A 62 13.90 -13.89 16.92
CA LYS A 62 12.44 -13.71 16.79
C LYS A 62 11.96 -12.48 17.54
N THR A 63 11.39 -11.55 16.80
CA THR A 63 10.74 -10.34 17.33
C THR A 63 9.23 -10.43 17.06
N LYS A 64 8.40 -10.33 18.10
CA LYS A 64 6.96 -10.15 17.93
C LYS A 64 6.67 -8.70 17.62
N THR A 65 5.78 -8.44 16.68
CA THR A 65 5.47 -7.09 16.19
C THR A 65 3.99 -6.78 16.25
N LEU A 66 3.69 -5.53 16.54
CA LEU A 66 2.39 -4.91 16.37
C LEU A 66 2.54 -3.79 15.36
N CYS A 67 1.79 -3.85 14.29
CA CYS A 67 1.86 -2.88 13.18
C CYS A 67 0.59 -2.05 13.12
N LEU A 68 0.73 -0.76 12.83
CA LEU A 68 -0.37 0.13 12.49
C LEU A 68 0.07 0.97 11.28
N GLY A 69 -0.77 1.03 10.24
CA GLY A 69 -0.41 1.78 9.05
C GLY A 69 -1.61 2.19 8.22
N ILE A 70 -1.44 3.27 7.47
CA ILE A 70 -2.40 3.74 6.49
C ILE A 70 -1.77 3.70 5.10
N SER A 71 -2.52 3.28 4.11
CA SER A 71 -2.09 3.32 2.71
C SER A 71 -3.27 3.53 1.78
N GLU A 72 -2.99 4.07 0.60
CA GLU A 72 -3.95 4.11 -0.50
C GLU A 72 -3.89 2.78 -1.27
N ILE A 73 -5.04 2.23 -1.67
CA ILE A 73 -5.12 1.14 -2.65
C ILE A 73 -5.65 1.73 -3.95
N LYS A 74 -4.87 1.56 -5.02
CA LYS A 74 -5.29 1.91 -6.39
C LYS A 74 -5.53 0.65 -7.19
N SER A 75 -6.60 0.65 -7.96
CA SER A 75 -6.84 -0.41 -8.92
C SER A 75 -5.86 -0.30 -10.11
N ALA A 76 -5.44 -1.43 -10.68
CA ALA A 76 -4.66 -1.44 -11.91
C ALA A 76 -5.36 -0.77 -13.10
N LYS A 77 -6.69 -0.65 -13.03
CA LYS A 77 -7.53 0.00 -14.04
C LYS A 77 -7.57 1.54 -13.92
N GLU A 78 -6.99 2.12 -12.86
CA GLU A 78 -6.95 3.57 -12.66
C GLU A 78 -5.98 4.24 -13.63
N GLN A 79 -6.50 4.71 -14.75
CA GLN A 79 -5.75 5.52 -15.71
C GLN A 79 -6.13 6.99 -15.56
N ARG A 80 -5.13 7.84 -15.31
CA ARG A 80 -5.33 9.29 -15.26
C ARG A 80 -5.46 9.84 -16.67
N GLN A 81 -6.51 10.60 -16.90
CA GLN A 81 -6.80 11.31 -18.14
C GLN A 81 -6.79 12.82 -17.87
N SER A 82 -6.44 13.59 -18.87
CA SER A 82 -6.56 15.05 -18.86
C SER A 82 -7.65 15.44 -19.83
N SER A 83 -8.49 16.39 -19.45
CA SER A 83 -9.47 16.99 -20.39
C SER A 83 -8.72 17.66 -21.53
N ALA A 84 -9.37 17.74 -22.71
CA ALA A 84 -8.79 18.35 -23.90
C ALA A 84 -8.26 19.77 -23.62
N PRO A 85 -7.15 20.20 -24.26
CA PRO A 85 -6.48 21.48 -23.99
C PRO A 85 -7.36 22.73 -24.21
N SER A 86 -8.46 22.59 -24.92
CA SER A 86 -9.42 23.66 -25.22
C SER A 86 -10.27 24.11 -24.02
N VAL A 87 -10.33 23.32 -22.96
CA VAL A 87 -11.17 23.60 -21.79
C VAL A 87 -10.31 24.03 -20.62
N ARG A 88 -9.98 25.32 -20.58
CA ARG A 88 -9.38 26.08 -19.47
C ARG A 88 -8.07 25.56 -18.85
N ARG A 89 -7.14 26.49 -18.64
CA ARG A 89 -5.76 26.36 -18.12
C ARG A 89 -5.55 25.65 -16.78
N SER A 90 -6.53 25.04 -16.15
CA SER A 90 -6.41 24.51 -14.79
C SER A 90 -7.21 23.22 -14.54
N SER A 91 -7.37 22.36 -15.54
CA SER A 91 -8.03 21.09 -15.29
C SER A 91 -7.06 20.11 -14.64
N ARG A 92 -7.42 19.62 -13.44
CA ARG A 92 -6.66 18.55 -12.79
C ARG A 92 -6.91 17.22 -13.48
N PRO A 93 -5.88 16.39 -13.70
CA PRO A 93 -6.10 15.05 -14.25
C PRO A 93 -7.11 14.27 -13.40
N PHE A 94 -7.97 13.53 -14.05
CA PHE A 94 -9.02 12.72 -13.42
C PHE A 94 -8.94 11.26 -13.84
N VAL A 95 -9.63 10.38 -13.10
CA VAL A 95 -9.81 8.98 -13.45
C VAL A 95 -11.25 8.76 -13.87
N TYR A 96 -11.45 8.32 -15.11
CA TYR A 96 -12.77 8.08 -15.67
C TYR A 96 -13.49 6.94 -14.93
N GLY A 97 -14.78 7.14 -14.63
CA GLY A 97 -15.62 6.16 -13.95
C GLY A 97 -15.23 5.85 -12.51
N LYS A 98 -14.31 6.61 -11.91
CA LYS A 98 -13.94 6.42 -10.50
C LYS A 98 -15.03 6.99 -9.59
N GLN A 99 -15.59 6.12 -8.73
CA GLN A 99 -16.63 6.48 -7.77
C GLN A 99 -16.03 6.86 -6.42
N ASN A 100 -15.06 6.06 -5.91
CA ASN A 100 -14.41 6.30 -4.63
C ASN A 100 -12.89 6.08 -4.70
N SER A 101 -12.16 6.76 -3.82
CA SER A 101 -10.77 6.45 -3.50
C SER A 101 -10.75 5.56 -2.25
N LEU A 102 -10.01 4.46 -2.30
CA LEU A 102 -9.89 3.51 -1.20
C LEU A 102 -8.60 3.76 -0.43
N PHE A 103 -8.73 4.24 0.80
CA PHE A 103 -7.66 4.25 1.80
C PHE A 103 -7.86 3.08 2.74
N VAL A 104 -6.78 2.53 3.26
CA VAL A 104 -6.85 1.35 4.12
C VAL A 104 -6.02 1.60 5.36
N LEU A 105 -6.69 1.55 6.51
CA LEU A 105 -6.07 1.52 7.81
C LEU A 105 -5.89 0.06 8.22
N ARG A 106 -4.63 -0.38 8.35
CA ARG A 106 -4.28 -1.75 8.74
C ARG A 106 -3.72 -1.75 10.14
N SER A 107 -4.19 -2.67 10.96
CA SER A 107 -3.53 -3.06 12.18
C SER A 107 -3.20 -4.55 12.09
N GLY A 108 -2.07 -4.98 12.64
CA GLY A 108 -1.68 -6.38 12.52
C GLY A 108 -0.74 -6.82 13.63
N TRP A 109 -0.94 -8.05 14.05
CA TRP A 109 0.00 -8.76 14.92
C TRP A 109 0.84 -9.69 14.06
N GLY A 110 2.14 -9.71 14.32
CA GLY A 110 3.06 -10.49 13.52
C GLY A 110 4.33 -10.85 14.25
N ALA A 111 5.28 -11.33 13.45
CA ALA A 111 6.62 -11.56 13.91
C ALA A 111 7.63 -11.42 12.77
N LYS A 112 8.84 -11.01 13.13
CA LYS A 112 10.03 -11.10 12.29
C LYS A 112 10.87 -12.27 12.77
N ARG A 113 11.33 -13.09 11.84
CA ARG A 113 12.24 -14.19 12.11
C ARG A 113 13.50 -14.04 11.27
N TYR A 114 14.60 -13.81 11.95
CA TYR A 114 15.91 -13.66 11.32
C TYR A 114 16.57 -15.04 11.12
N TYR A 115 17.19 -15.22 9.96
CA TYR A 115 17.91 -16.43 9.58
C TYR A 115 19.42 -16.24 9.59
N SER A 116 19.89 -14.99 9.46
CA SER A 116 21.28 -14.62 9.56
C SER A 116 21.51 -13.66 10.71
N GLU A 117 22.63 -13.80 11.38
CA GLU A 117 23.11 -12.84 12.37
C GLU A 117 23.84 -11.70 11.67
N LYS A 118 23.73 -10.52 12.25
CA LYS A 118 24.39 -9.32 11.76
C LYS A 118 25.74 -9.16 12.43
N ALA A 119 26.80 -8.99 11.64
CA ALA A 119 28.09 -8.60 12.18
C ALA A 119 28.03 -7.20 12.81
N LYS A 120 28.68 -7.00 13.96
CA LYS A 120 28.52 -5.80 14.81
C LYS A 120 28.73 -4.46 14.11
N GLN A 121 29.54 -4.38 13.06
CA GLN A 121 29.84 -3.10 12.38
C GLN A 121 29.37 -3.05 10.93
N LYS A 122 29.41 -4.17 10.21
CA LYS A 122 29.01 -4.23 8.79
C LYS A 122 28.36 -5.59 8.54
N GLY A 123 27.10 -5.59 8.20
CA GLY A 123 26.39 -6.81 7.88
C GLY A 123 24.91 -6.53 7.64
N VAL A 124 24.26 -7.48 6.98
CA VAL A 124 22.83 -7.45 6.73
C VAL A 124 22.21 -8.63 7.45
N ALA A 125 21.30 -8.37 8.38
CA ALA A 125 20.47 -9.40 8.94
C ALA A 125 19.29 -9.65 8.00
N VAL A 126 19.08 -10.90 7.67
CA VAL A 126 18.07 -11.35 6.73
C VAL A 126 17.05 -12.19 7.46
N GLY A 127 15.78 -11.97 7.14
CA GLY A 127 14.68 -12.69 7.77
C GLY A 127 13.40 -12.65 6.97
N ILE A 128 12.37 -13.22 7.55
CA ILE A 128 10.99 -13.13 7.05
C ILE A 128 10.16 -12.43 8.11
N SER A 129 9.36 -11.46 7.66
CA SER A 129 8.29 -10.84 8.44
C SER A 129 6.93 -11.33 7.97
N TYR A 130 6.04 -11.56 8.91
CA TYR A 130 4.64 -11.88 8.61
C TYR A 130 3.73 -11.24 9.64
N SER A 131 2.58 -10.80 9.19
CA SER A 131 1.56 -10.23 10.07
C SER A 131 0.15 -10.50 9.54
N VAL A 132 -0.80 -10.57 10.46
CA VAL A 132 -2.21 -10.72 10.18
C VAL A 132 -3.02 -9.84 11.12
N GLY A 133 -4.12 -9.30 10.66
CA GLY A 133 -4.98 -8.49 11.53
C GLY A 133 -6.17 -7.87 10.82
N PRO A 134 -6.99 -7.10 11.55
CA PRO A 134 -8.11 -6.39 10.98
C PRO A 134 -7.65 -5.21 10.13
N THR A 135 -8.47 -4.89 9.14
CA THR A 135 -8.28 -3.71 8.29
C THR A 135 -9.59 -2.97 8.12
N LEU A 136 -9.50 -1.66 8.00
CA LEU A 136 -10.63 -0.78 7.71
C LEU A 136 -10.39 -0.06 6.39
N GLY A 137 -11.20 -0.37 5.38
CA GLY A 137 -11.26 0.37 4.13
C GLY A 137 -12.04 1.66 4.36
N LEU A 138 -11.43 2.78 4.00
CA LEU A 138 -11.99 4.11 4.06
C LEU A 138 -12.29 4.55 2.63
N LEU A 139 -13.55 4.45 2.24
CA LEU A 139 -14.04 4.82 0.91
C LEU A 139 -14.37 6.30 0.91
N LYS A 140 -13.50 7.08 0.29
CA LYS A 140 -13.68 8.51 0.12
C LYS A 140 -14.33 8.80 -1.24
N PRO A 141 -15.51 9.45 -1.30
CA PRO A 141 -16.15 9.82 -2.56
C PRO A 141 -15.21 10.63 -3.47
N TYR A 142 -15.22 10.29 -4.75
CA TYR A 142 -14.39 10.96 -5.75
C TYR A 142 -15.21 12.03 -6.46
N TYR A 143 -14.83 13.28 -6.26
CA TYR A 143 -15.52 14.44 -6.82
C TYR A 143 -14.91 14.87 -8.15
N LEU A 144 -15.79 15.12 -9.13
CA LEU A 144 -15.45 15.69 -10.44
C LEU A 144 -16.10 17.05 -10.62
N ALA A 145 -15.42 17.91 -11.35
CA ALA A 145 -15.99 19.15 -11.90
C ALA A 145 -16.69 18.80 -13.21
N LEU A 146 -18.01 18.89 -13.23
CA LEU A 146 -18.87 18.54 -14.35
C LEU A 146 -19.47 19.80 -14.97
N SER A 147 -19.55 19.82 -16.31
CA SER A 147 -20.16 20.89 -17.08
C SER A 147 -21.62 20.57 -17.38
N TYR A 148 -22.53 21.42 -16.93
CA TYR A 148 -23.96 21.34 -17.20
C TYR A 148 -24.34 22.41 -18.20
N PRO A 149 -24.92 22.06 -19.36
CA PRO A 149 -25.46 23.05 -20.30
C PRO A 149 -26.64 23.76 -19.66
N GLU A 150 -26.67 25.09 -19.76
CA GLU A 150 -27.80 25.89 -19.28
C GLU A 150 -28.79 26.10 -20.42
N PRO A 151 -30.08 25.74 -20.23
CA PRO A 151 -31.08 25.91 -21.28
C PRO A 151 -31.18 27.38 -21.69
N GLY A 152 -31.01 27.67 -22.98
CA GLY A 152 -31.09 29.02 -23.51
C GLY A 152 -29.84 29.89 -23.40
N SER A 153 -28.72 29.36 -22.91
CA SER A 153 -27.45 30.07 -22.83
C SER A 153 -26.33 29.27 -23.50
N LEU A 154 -25.40 29.98 -24.14
CA LEU A 154 -24.12 29.39 -24.61
C LEU A 154 -23.13 29.10 -23.46
N GLN A 155 -23.49 29.50 -22.24
CA GLN A 155 -22.66 29.27 -21.06
C GLN A 155 -23.03 27.94 -20.40
N SER A 156 -22.03 27.24 -19.90
CA SER A 156 -22.21 26.03 -19.11
C SER A 156 -21.88 26.30 -17.64
N ARG A 157 -22.72 25.80 -16.76
CA ARG A 157 -22.53 25.86 -15.31
C ARG A 157 -21.64 24.74 -14.86
N VAL A 158 -20.59 25.04 -14.11
CA VAL A 158 -19.68 24.02 -13.52
C VAL A 158 -20.17 23.64 -12.13
N LEU A 159 -20.48 22.36 -11.94
CA LEU A 159 -20.86 21.79 -10.64
C LEU A 159 -19.83 20.74 -10.21
N ILE A 160 -19.46 20.79 -8.93
CA ILE A 160 -18.56 19.78 -8.33
C ILE A 160 -19.43 18.73 -7.67
N GLN A 161 -19.42 17.52 -8.22
CA GLN A 161 -20.28 16.41 -7.75
C GLN A 161 -19.50 15.10 -7.69
N TYR A 162 -19.95 14.21 -6.80
CA TYR A 162 -19.56 12.81 -6.80
C TYR A 162 -20.60 11.97 -7.54
N TYR A 163 -20.27 10.74 -7.84
CA TYR A 163 -21.16 9.82 -8.53
C TYR A 163 -22.43 9.54 -7.71
N SER A 164 -23.56 9.65 -8.36
CA SER A 164 -24.88 9.27 -7.88
C SER A 164 -25.68 8.68 -9.03
N SER A 165 -26.61 7.77 -8.77
CA SER A 165 -27.50 7.23 -9.79
C SER A 165 -28.32 8.31 -10.53
N LYS A 166 -28.50 9.48 -9.91
CA LYS A 166 -29.21 10.64 -10.52
C LYS A 166 -28.38 11.38 -11.57
N ASN A 167 -27.03 11.32 -11.48
CA ASN A 167 -26.14 12.04 -12.40
C ASN A 167 -25.30 11.11 -13.28
N ASP A 168 -25.68 9.84 -13.37
CA ASP A 168 -24.95 8.77 -14.06
C ASP A 168 -24.56 9.15 -15.49
N SER A 169 -25.52 9.62 -16.29
CA SER A 169 -25.32 10.00 -17.69
C SER A 169 -24.33 11.14 -17.88
N ILE A 170 -24.26 12.09 -16.93
CA ILE A 170 -23.35 13.23 -17.00
C ILE A 170 -21.99 12.87 -16.43
N PHE A 171 -21.96 12.06 -15.37
CA PHE A 171 -20.74 11.63 -14.72
C PHE A 171 -19.89 10.69 -15.61
N LEU A 172 -20.53 9.90 -16.46
CA LEU A 172 -19.90 9.00 -17.43
C LEU A 172 -19.72 9.63 -18.83
N ASP A 173 -20.11 10.88 -19.03
CA ASP A 173 -19.84 11.58 -20.28
C ASP A 173 -18.49 12.30 -20.21
N ASN A 174 -17.49 11.73 -20.89
CA ASN A 174 -16.13 12.27 -20.91
C ASN A 174 -16.04 13.70 -21.44
N SER A 175 -16.98 14.12 -22.31
CA SER A 175 -17.03 15.48 -22.88
C SER A 175 -17.42 16.53 -21.83
N ARG A 176 -18.11 16.13 -20.78
CA ARG A 176 -18.59 16.98 -19.69
C ARG A 176 -17.70 17.04 -18.48
N ILE A 177 -16.67 16.17 -18.40
CA ILE A 177 -15.73 16.14 -17.29
C ILE A 177 -14.64 17.19 -17.52
N LEU A 178 -14.61 18.21 -16.67
CA LEU A 178 -13.59 19.26 -16.72
C LEU A 178 -12.33 18.86 -15.95
N GLY A 179 -12.43 17.97 -14.98
CA GLY A 179 -11.29 17.48 -14.19
C GLY A 179 -11.67 17.04 -12.79
N ALA A 180 -10.68 16.57 -12.04
CA ALA A 180 -10.86 16.18 -10.64
C ALA A 180 -10.98 17.40 -9.73
N ALA A 181 -11.87 17.31 -8.73
CA ALA A 181 -11.98 18.30 -7.68
C ALA A 181 -10.79 18.24 -6.69
N ALA A 182 -10.76 19.17 -5.74
CA ALA A 182 -9.73 19.18 -4.68
C ALA A 182 -9.81 17.93 -3.81
N PHE A 183 -8.66 17.42 -3.36
CA PHE A 183 -8.56 16.22 -2.53
C PHE A 183 -9.35 16.34 -1.21
N SER A 184 -9.46 17.54 -0.64
CA SER A 184 -10.19 17.81 0.60
C SER A 184 -11.71 17.59 0.48
N ARG A 185 -12.26 17.59 -0.74
CA ARG A 185 -13.68 17.29 -0.94
C ARG A 185 -13.98 15.83 -0.64
N GLY A 186 -15.06 15.58 0.10
CA GLY A 186 -15.51 14.23 0.47
C GLY A 186 -14.79 13.61 1.68
N LEU A 187 -13.93 14.32 2.40
CA LEU A 187 -13.30 13.82 3.63
C LEU A 187 -14.32 13.63 4.77
N SER A 188 -15.40 14.40 4.79
CA SER A 188 -16.51 14.27 5.75
C SER A 188 -17.51 13.16 5.42
N GLU A 189 -17.41 12.58 4.21
CA GLU A 189 -18.37 11.60 3.68
C GLU A 189 -17.73 10.22 3.51
N ILE A 190 -16.72 9.91 4.29
CA ILE A 190 -16.00 8.64 4.23
C ILE A 190 -16.89 7.51 4.73
N SER A 191 -17.06 6.48 3.89
CA SER A 191 -17.72 5.23 4.28
C SER A 191 -16.68 4.20 4.72
N ILE A 192 -17.02 3.44 5.76
CA ILE A 192 -16.12 2.44 6.34
C ILE A 192 -16.46 1.06 5.79
N LEU A 193 -15.45 0.32 5.37
CA LEU A 193 -15.54 -1.04 4.87
C LEU A 193 -14.62 -1.95 5.69
N PRO A 194 -15.17 -2.78 6.60
CA PRO A 194 -14.34 -3.68 7.41
C PRO A 194 -13.76 -4.82 6.59
N GLY A 195 -12.61 -5.31 7.02
CA GLY A 195 -11.91 -6.40 6.37
C GLY A 195 -10.80 -7.00 7.22
N ALA A 196 -10.00 -7.84 6.62
CA ALA A 196 -8.81 -8.45 7.19
C ALA A 196 -7.63 -8.31 6.25
N THR A 197 -6.43 -8.25 6.81
CA THR A 197 -5.17 -8.16 6.05
C THR A 197 -4.22 -9.26 6.48
N ALA A 198 -3.47 -9.78 5.53
CA ALA A 198 -2.34 -10.65 5.77
C ALA A 198 -1.15 -10.15 4.96
N THR A 199 0.03 -10.12 5.58
CA THR A 199 1.25 -9.65 4.97
C THR A 199 2.36 -10.67 5.19
N ILE A 200 3.14 -10.93 4.15
CA ILE A 200 4.39 -11.68 4.22
C ILE A 200 5.46 -10.93 3.45
N ALA A 201 6.64 -10.80 4.02
CA ALA A 201 7.74 -10.11 3.37
C ALA A 201 9.10 -10.68 3.76
N TYR A 202 10.03 -10.55 2.84
CA TYR A 202 11.44 -10.71 3.07
C TYR A 202 12.00 -9.44 3.70
N HIS A 203 12.66 -9.57 4.85
CA HIS A 203 13.15 -8.47 5.67
C HIS A 203 14.67 -8.44 5.64
N MET A 204 15.24 -7.28 5.37
CA MET A 204 16.67 -7.01 5.33
C MET A 204 16.99 -5.82 6.23
N ASP A 205 17.78 -6.02 7.27
CA ASP A 205 18.21 -4.98 8.20
C ASP A 205 19.72 -4.75 8.08
N TRP A 206 20.13 -3.53 7.72
CA TRP A 206 21.51 -3.09 7.61
C TRP A 206 21.88 -1.94 8.56
N GLY A 207 21.03 -1.64 9.55
CA GLY A 207 21.33 -0.61 10.56
C GLY A 207 22.68 -0.89 11.23
N ALA A 208 23.57 0.08 11.31
CA ALA A 208 24.81 -0.04 12.05
C ALA A 208 24.50 -0.05 13.55
N PHE A 209 25.23 -0.88 14.31
CA PHE A 209 25.00 -1.09 15.74
C PHE A 209 23.54 -1.46 16.05
N ASP A 210 23.32 -2.29 17.03
CA ASP A 210 21.97 -2.81 17.35
C ASP A 210 20.97 -1.75 17.89
N GLU A 211 21.38 -0.49 17.96
CA GLU A 211 20.55 0.62 18.44
C GLU A 211 19.62 1.21 17.36
N VAL A 212 20.07 1.19 16.10
CA VAL A 212 19.34 1.82 14.99
C VAL A 212 18.80 0.76 14.03
N VAL A 213 17.53 0.84 13.72
CA VAL A 213 16.91 0.05 12.66
C VAL A 213 16.96 0.83 11.36
N LYS A 214 17.60 0.25 10.36
CA LYS A 214 17.53 0.67 8.95
C LYS A 214 17.27 -0.59 8.16
N ALA A 215 16.01 -0.80 7.76
CA ALA A 215 15.62 -2.04 7.12
C ALA A 215 14.75 -1.79 5.88
N MET A 216 14.72 -2.79 5.02
CA MET A 216 13.85 -2.86 3.87
C MET A 216 13.08 -4.17 3.90
N GLU A 217 11.81 -4.11 3.52
CA GLU A 217 10.99 -5.29 3.32
C GLU A 217 10.45 -5.30 1.90
N ILE A 218 10.47 -6.47 1.29
CA ILE A 218 9.86 -6.71 -0.02
C ILE A 218 8.88 -7.85 0.16
N GLY A 219 7.61 -7.62 -0.18
CA GLY A 219 6.61 -8.63 0.12
C GLY A 219 5.28 -8.45 -0.57
N LEU A 220 4.34 -9.24 -0.10
CA LEU A 220 2.97 -9.30 -0.56
C LEU A 220 2.02 -9.01 0.61
N THR A 221 1.03 -8.16 0.36
CA THR A 221 -0.12 -7.94 1.25
C THR A 221 -1.38 -8.37 0.54
N ILE A 222 -2.22 -9.10 1.24
CA ILE A 222 -3.55 -9.50 0.82
C ILE A 222 -4.56 -8.82 1.74
N ASP A 223 -5.44 -8.02 1.17
CA ASP A 223 -6.54 -7.37 1.89
C ASP A 223 -7.86 -7.98 1.42
N VAL A 224 -8.67 -8.47 2.33
CA VAL A 224 -10.00 -9.05 2.07
C VAL A 224 -11.04 -8.24 2.81
N PHE A 225 -11.99 -7.65 2.07
CA PHE A 225 -13.06 -6.84 2.64
C PHE A 225 -14.37 -7.62 2.75
N ALA A 226 -15.25 -7.21 3.65
CA ALA A 226 -16.56 -7.84 3.86
C ALA A 226 -17.47 -7.75 2.62
N LYS A 227 -17.31 -6.72 1.81
CA LYS A 227 -18.06 -6.48 0.56
C LYS A 227 -17.10 -6.01 -0.53
N LYS A 228 -17.54 -6.11 -1.79
CA LYS A 228 -16.80 -5.50 -2.91
C LYS A 228 -16.62 -4.00 -2.66
N ALA A 229 -15.40 -3.51 -2.77
CA ALA A 229 -15.12 -2.08 -2.60
C ALA A 229 -15.55 -1.31 -3.86
N PRO A 230 -16.51 -0.38 -3.76
CA PRO A 230 -17.04 0.36 -4.90
C PRO A 230 -16.06 1.47 -5.34
N ILE A 231 -14.97 1.08 -5.99
CA ILE A 231 -13.94 2.02 -6.49
C ILE A 231 -14.42 2.65 -7.80
N PHE A 232 -15.05 1.84 -8.67
CA PHE A 232 -15.56 2.28 -9.97
C PHE A 232 -17.08 2.17 -10.04
N VAL A 233 -17.65 2.95 -10.94
CA VAL A 233 -19.04 2.81 -11.35
C VAL A 233 -19.23 1.46 -12.06
N GLY A 234 -20.21 0.67 -11.62
CA GLY A 234 -20.45 -0.69 -12.13
C GLY A 234 -19.87 -1.77 -11.23
N ALA A 235 -20.73 -2.69 -10.82
CA ALA A 235 -20.42 -3.75 -9.85
C ALA A 235 -19.36 -4.76 -10.35
N GLU A 236 -19.23 -4.94 -11.67
CA GLU A 236 -18.31 -5.90 -12.28
C GLU A 236 -16.83 -5.51 -12.13
N GLN A 237 -16.56 -4.22 -12.00
CA GLN A 237 -15.20 -3.69 -11.89
C GLN A 237 -14.67 -3.66 -10.45
N ASN A 238 -15.54 -3.90 -9.48
CA ASN A 238 -15.24 -3.79 -8.06
C ASN A 238 -14.80 -5.13 -7.48
N GLN A 239 -13.73 -5.11 -6.71
CA GLN A 239 -13.10 -6.28 -6.12
C GLN A 239 -13.32 -6.31 -4.61
N GLN A 240 -13.33 -7.51 -4.05
CA GLN A 240 -13.39 -7.77 -2.62
C GLN A 240 -12.00 -8.10 -2.05
N VAL A 241 -11.13 -8.67 -2.87
CA VAL A 241 -9.78 -9.09 -2.51
C VAL A 241 -8.75 -8.29 -3.31
N PHE A 242 -7.77 -7.75 -2.61
CA PHE A 242 -6.70 -6.98 -3.21
C PHE A 242 -5.35 -7.62 -2.89
N PHE A 243 -4.55 -7.82 -3.93
CA PHE A 243 -3.18 -8.30 -3.85
C PHE A 243 -2.23 -7.14 -4.17
N ASN A 244 -1.34 -6.83 -3.24
CA ASN A 244 -0.41 -5.72 -3.39
C ASN A 244 1.01 -6.19 -3.10
N PHE A 245 1.89 -6.17 -4.11
CA PHE A 245 3.32 -6.24 -3.88
C PHE A 245 3.82 -4.91 -3.37
N PHE A 246 4.73 -4.93 -2.43
CA PHE A 246 5.25 -3.71 -1.83
C PHE A 246 6.74 -3.79 -1.53
N VAL A 247 7.33 -2.61 -1.48
CA VAL A 247 8.64 -2.33 -0.87
C VAL A 247 8.39 -1.40 0.29
N ASN A 248 8.90 -1.74 1.45
CA ASN A 248 8.74 -1.01 2.70
C ASN A 248 10.12 -0.60 3.22
N LEU A 249 10.31 0.68 3.47
CA LEU A 249 11.50 1.21 4.11
C LEU A 249 11.19 1.45 5.58
N GLN A 250 12.02 0.92 6.46
CA GLN A 250 11.85 1.00 7.90
C GLN A 250 13.01 1.75 8.55
N PHE A 251 12.67 2.72 9.39
CA PHE A 251 13.61 3.50 10.17
C PHE A 251 13.14 3.53 11.62
N GLY A 252 14.05 3.29 12.56
CA GLY A 252 13.66 3.27 13.96
C GLY A 252 14.81 3.04 14.91
N ASN A 253 14.46 2.85 16.16
CA ASN A 253 15.38 2.65 17.26
C ASN A 253 15.03 1.40 18.05
N ARG A 254 16.05 0.79 18.64
CA ARG A 254 15.98 -0.31 19.59
C ARG A 254 16.37 0.17 20.98
N LYS A 255 15.64 -0.30 21.98
CA LYS A 255 15.89 0.00 23.41
C LYS A 255 15.75 -1.24 24.25
#